data_63be084460614d464ba73346aa21a50f
#
_entry.id   63be084460614d464ba73346aa21a50f
#
_cell.length_a   1.000
_cell.length_b   1.000
_cell.length_c   1.000
_cell.angle_alpha   90.00
_cell.angle_beta   90.00
_cell.angle_gamma   90.00
#
_symmetry.space_group_name_H-M   'P 1'
#
loop_
_entity.id
_entity.type
_entity.pdbx_description
1 polymer ?
#
loop_
_entity_poly.entity_id
_entity_poly.type
_entity_poly.pdbx_seq_one_letter_code
_entity_poly.pdbx_strand_id
1 'polypeptide(L)'
;MTPRSISVLALLWVGLAALFLALMAALPALAADAPVALDARVQQLKADVIRLNRDLLVLEEELLFPAGTQVALFVSMDVGKLFELESVQIKLDDKLVATHLYTPLEVQALHRGGVQRVFVGNLRAGKHQVAAFFTGRGPHQRDYKRGATIEFEKGTEPRYIELRIKDTQAKLQPEFELKVW
;
A
#
# COMPACT_ATOMS: atom_id res chain seq x y z
N MET A 1 -27.94 84.94 -36.60
CA MET A 1 -27.85 83.51 -36.88
C MET A 1 -26.98 82.88 -35.80
N THR A 2 -27.51 82.11 -34.92
CA THR A 2 -26.93 81.70 -33.62
C THR A 2 -26.25 80.33 -33.68
N PRO A 3 -24.96 80.23 -33.28
CA PRO A 3 -24.24 78.93 -33.27
C PRO A 3 -24.35 78.27 -31.91
N ARG A 4 -25.54 78.28 -31.27
CA ARG A 4 -25.69 77.68 -29.94
C ARG A 4 -26.31 76.29 -29.93
N SER A 5 -26.88 75.80 -31.03
CA SER A 5 -27.60 74.49 -31.08
C SER A 5 -26.65 73.31 -31.34
N ILE A 6 -25.47 73.58 -31.94
CA ILE A 6 -24.53 72.46 -32.24
C ILE A 6 -23.77 71.99 -31.00
N SER A 7 -23.50 72.86 -30.02
CA SER A 7 -22.80 72.53 -28.81
C SER A 7 -23.59 71.64 -27.84
N VAL A 8 -24.93 71.77 -27.81
CA VAL A 8 -25.79 70.94 -26.93
C VAL A 8 -25.92 69.56 -27.48
N LEU A 9 -26.04 69.41 -28.82
CA LEU A 9 -26.11 68.12 -29.45
C LEU A 9 -24.80 67.32 -29.29
N ALA A 10 -23.65 67.98 -29.42
CA ALA A 10 -22.32 67.39 -29.22
C ALA A 10 -22.12 66.87 -27.75
N LEU A 11 -22.57 67.69 -26.78
CA LEU A 11 -22.53 67.31 -25.36
C LEU A 11 -23.44 66.10 -25.04
N LEU A 12 -24.61 66.01 -25.67
CA LEU A 12 -25.49 64.85 -25.52
C LEU A 12 -24.92 63.55 -26.10
N TRP A 13 -24.22 63.65 -27.24
CA TRP A 13 -23.56 62.46 -27.85
C TRP A 13 -22.35 61.99 -27.05
N VAL A 14 -21.56 62.91 -26.49
CA VAL A 14 -20.43 62.55 -25.61
C VAL A 14 -20.94 61.93 -24.32
N GLY A 15 -22.03 62.44 -23.74
CA GLY A 15 -22.65 61.87 -22.55
C GLY A 15 -23.21 60.45 -22.79
N LEU A 16 -23.86 60.23 -23.94
CA LEU A 16 -24.38 58.92 -24.32
C LEU A 16 -23.30 57.89 -24.60
N ALA A 17 -22.20 58.32 -25.25
CA ALA A 17 -21.01 57.48 -25.50
C ALA A 17 -20.29 57.10 -24.20
N ALA A 18 -20.17 58.01 -23.25
CA ALA A 18 -19.57 57.74 -21.94
C ALA A 18 -20.43 56.78 -21.09
N LEU A 19 -21.77 56.92 -21.17
CA LEU A 19 -22.70 56.02 -20.50
C LEU A 19 -22.63 54.60 -21.10
N PHE A 20 -22.52 54.48 -22.43
CA PHE A 20 -22.38 53.21 -23.11
C PHE A 20 -21.05 52.53 -22.82
N LEU A 21 -19.98 53.29 -22.71
CA LEU A 21 -18.66 52.80 -22.35
C LEU A 21 -18.62 52.29 -20.88
N ALA A 22 -19.31 53.00 -19.99
CA ALA A 22 -19.43 52.60 -18.57
C ALA A 22 -20.28 51.33 -18.39
N LEU A 23 -21.31 51.13 -19.23
CA LEU A 23 -22.15 49.95 -19.20
C LEU A 23 -21.44 48.73 -19.74
N MET A 24 -20.50 48.86 -20.70
CA MET A 24 -19.65 47.78 -21.22
C MET A 24 -18.55 47.36 -20.27
N ALA A 25 -18.10 48.22 -19.36
CA ALA A 25 -17.10 47.91 -18.35
C ALA A 25 -17.65 47.11 -17.15
N ALA A 26 -18.96 47.02 -17.00
CA ALA A 26 -19.63 46.37 -15.85
C ALA A 26 -19.92 44.88 -16.07
N LEU A 27 -19.60 44.25 -17.21
CA LEU A 27 -20.01 42.90 -17.59
C LEU A 27 -18.99 41.73 -17.47
N PRO A 28 -17.76 41.86 -16.98
CA PRO A 28 -16.89 40.67 -16.94
C PRO A 28 -16.68 40.02 -15.57
N ALA A 29 -17.56 40.16 -14.58
CA ALA A 29 -17.27 39.65 -13.24
C ALA A 29 -17.99 38.32 -12.84
N LEU A 30 -18.83 37.75 -13.71
CA LEU A 30 -19.64 36.57 -13.31
C LEU A 30 -19.23 35.22 -13.95
N ALA A 31 -18.18 35.14 -14.74
CA ALA A 31 -17.88 33.94 -15.52
C ALA A 31 -16.58 33.19 -15.11
N ALA A 32 -15.80 33.66 -14.13
CA ALA A 32 -14.47 33.12 -13.84
C ALA A 32 -14.38 32.07 -12.72
N ASP A 33 -15.42 31.93 -11.88
CA ASP A 33 -15.32 31.03 -10.69
C ASP A 33 -15.87 29.60 -10.90
N ALA A 34 -16.62 29.35 -11.96
CA ALA A 34 -17.28 28.06 -12.17
C ALA A 34 -16.31 26.87 -12.47
N PRO A 35 -15.27 27.02 -13.32
CA PRO A 35 -14.36 25.91 -13.63
C PRO A 35 -13.45 25.54 -12.46
N VAL A 36 -12.97 26.49 -11.70
CA VAL A 36 -12.09 26.25 -10.53
C VAL A 36 -12.87 25.54 -9.41
N ALA A 37 -14.12 25.92 -9.19
CA ALA A 37 -14.98 25.28 -8.21
C ALA A 37 -15.34 23.84 -8.62
N LEU A 38 -15.47 23.56 -9.91
CA LEU A 38 -15.74 22.23 -10.45
C LEU A 38 -14.52 21.32 -10.31
N ASP A 39 -13.34 21.81 -10.65
CA ASP A 39 -12.08 21.05 -10.50
C ASP A 39 -11.79 20.71 -9.04
N ALA A 40 -11.99 21.65 -8.13
CA ALA A 40 -11.86 21.40 -6.70
C ALA A 40 -12.82 20.30 -6.22
N ARG A 41 -14.07 20.32 -6.67
CA ARG A 41 -15.06 19.28 -6.36
C ARG A 41 -14.67 17.93 -6.93
N VAL A 42 -14.17 17.88 -8.16
CA VAL A 42 -13.70 16.63 -8.79
C VAL A 42 -12.52 16.06 -8.02
N GLN A 43 -11.57 16.89 -7.59
CA GLN A 43 -10.44 16.43 -6.78
C GLN A 43 -10.89 15.93 -5.40
N GLN A 44 -11.84 16.62 -4.78
CA GLN A 44 -12.42 16.17 -3.52
C GLN A 44 -13.14 14.84 -3.67
N LEU A 45 -13.96 14.68 -4.71
CA LEU A 45 -14.65 13.42 -5.01
C LEU A 45 -13.68 12.27 -5.24
N LYS A 46 -12.58 12.52 -5.97
CA LYS A 46 -11.51 11.51 -6.16
C LYS A 46 -10.88 11.11 -4.82
N ALA A 47 -10.58 12.07 -3.97
CA ALA A 47 -10.03 11.81 -2.64
C ALA A 47 -11.01 11.00 -1.78
N ASP A 48 -12.30 11.34 -1.80
CA ASP A 48 -13.34 10.64 -1.06
C ASP A 48 -13.53 9.20 -1.56
N VAL A 49 -13.50 8.98 -2.88
CA VAL A 49 -13.56 7.63 -3.48
C VAL A 49 -12.35 6.79 -3.08
N ILE A 50 -11.15 7.36 -3.12
CA ILE A 50 -9.92 6.66 -2.69
C ILE A 50 -10.01 6.29 -1.21
N ARG A 51 -10.47 7.22 -0.37
CA ARG A 51 -10.68 7.00 1.06
C ARG A 51 -11.69 5.90 1.32
N LEU A 52 -12.87 5.99 0.68
CA LEU A 52 -13.92 4.98 0.82
C LEU A 52 -13.44 3.59 0.39
N ASN A 53 -12.72 3.51 -0.72
CA ASN A 53 -12.18 2.24 -1.20
C ASN A 53 -11.17 1.63 -0.21
N ARG A 54 -10.33 2.48 0.39
CA ARG A 54 -9.42 2.06 1.45
C ARG A 54 -10.16 1.56 2.69
N ASP A 55 -11.18 2.30 3.14
CA ASP A 55 -11.97 1.95 4.32
C ASP A 55 -12.74 0.62 4.10
N LEU A 56 -13.23 0.40 2.87
CA LEU A 56 -13.85 -0.88 2.49
C LEU A 56 -12.86 -2.05 2.53
N LEU A 57 -11.63 -1.87 2.03
CA LEU A 57 -10.60 -2.91 2.09
C LEU A 57 -10.23 -3.28 3.53
N VAL A 58 -10.13 -2.28 4.41
CA VAL A 58 -9.85 -2.51 5.85
C VAL A 58 -11.00 -3.29 6.50
N LEU A 59 -12.24 -2.88 6.22
CA LEU A 59 -13.43 -3.56 6.76
C LEU A 59 -13.54 -5.00 6.25
N GLU A 60 -13.23 -5.22 4.97
CA GLU A 60 -13.18 -6.57 4.38
C GLU A 60 -12.14 -7.45 5.08
N GLU A 61 -10.92 -6.92 5.32
CA GLU A 61 -9.86 -7.65 6.03
C GLU A 61 -10.28 -7.97 7.48
N GLU A 62 -10.91 -7.03 8.19
CA GLU A 62 -11.41 -7.26 9.55
C GLU A 62 -12.53 -8.32 9.62
N LEU A 63 -13.40 -8.38 8.62
CA LEU A 63 -14.46 -9.39 8.53
C LEU A 63 -13.93 -10.78 8.15
N LEU A 64 -12.95 -10.83 7.24
CA LEU A 64 -12.36 -12.08 6.79
C LEU A 64 -11.38 -12.67 7.81
N PHE A 65 -10.64 -11.82 8.53
CA PHE A 65 -9.61 -12.24 9.48
C PHE A 65 -9.78 -11.52 10.83
N PRO A 66 -10.81 -11.88 11.61
CA PRO A 66 -11.01 -11.32 12.94
C PRO A 66 -9.77 -11.50 13.81
N ALA A 67 -9.38 -10.46 14.55
CA ALA A 67 -8.18 -10.45 15.38
C ALA A 67 -8.11 -11.66 16.33
N GLY A 68 -9.24 -12.10 16.85
CA GLY A 68 -9.32 -13.26 17.75
C GLY A 68 -8.89 -14.59 17.14
N THR A 69 -9.00 -14.74 15.83
CA THR A 69 -8.62 -15.98 15.11
C THR A 69 -7.43 -15.79 14.19
N GLN A 70 -6.98 -14.56 13.96
CA GLN A 70 -5.94 -14.25 12.99
C GLN A 70 -4.59 -14.91 13.32
N VAL A 71 -3.97 -15.48 12.29
CA VAL A 71 -2.57 -15.87 12.28
C VAL A 71 -1.93 -15.35 10.98
N ALA A 72 -0.75 -14.74 11.08
CA ALA A 72 0.00 -14.29 9.93
C ALA A 72 1.44 -14.82 9.98
N LEU A 73 1.93 -15.27 8.82
CA LEU A 73 3.26 -15.81 8.65
C LEU A 73 4.10 -14.88 7.77
N PHE A 74 5.28 -14.57 8.24
CA PHE A 74 6.21 -13.66 7.59
C PHE A 74 7.52 -14.39 7.30
N VAL A 75 8.17 -14.01 6.21
CA VAL A 75 9.54 -14.41 5.87
C VAL A 75 10.44 -13.20 5.95
N SER A 76 11.54 -13.34 6.67
CA SER A 76 12.63 -12.37 6.73
C SER A 76 13.97 -13.07 6.48
N MET A 77 14.94 -12.31 5.96
CA MET A 77 16.27 -12.79 5.71
C MET A 77 17.27 -11.85 6.37
N ASP A 78 18.14 -12.38 7.17
CA ASP A 78 19.29 -11.64 7.68
C ASP A 78 20.34 -11.48 6.58
N VAL A 79 21.12 -10.42 6.66
CA VAL A 79 22.05 -10.02 5.62
C VAL A 79 23.20 -11.02 5.53
N GLY A 80 23.07 -12.02 4.67
CA GLY A 80 24.10 -12.99 4.36
C GLY A 80 24.26 -13.23 2.87
N LYS A 81 25.35 -13.84 2.49
CA LYS A 81 25.64 -14.22 1.10
C LYS A 81 25.71 -15.73 0.91
N LEU A 82 25.44 -16.48 1.97
CA LEU A 82 25.62 -17.93 1.97
C LEU A 82 24.43 -18.71 1.44
N PHE A 83 23.27 -18.07 1.33
CA PHE A 83 22.05 -18.73 0.88
C PHE A 83 21.21 -17.84 -0.06
N GLU A 84 20.94 -18.36 -1.23
CA GLU A 84 20.03 -17.76 -2.21
C GLU A 84 18.71 -18.51 -2.15
N LEU A 85 17.69 -17.85 -1.60
CA LEU A 85 16.37 -18.43 -1.40
C LEU A 85 15.65 -18.56 -2.76
N GLU A 86 15.15 -19.75 -3.07
CA GLU A 86 14.36 -20.03 -4.28
C GLU A 86 12.89 -20.25 -3.96
N SER A 87 12.59 -20.98 -2.88
CA SER A 87 11.19 -21.18 -2.49
C SER A 87 11.02 -21.45 -1.01
N VAL A 88 9.79 -21.15 -0.54
CA VAL A 88 9.31 -21.48 0.80
C VAL A 88 8.00 -22.23 0.67
N GLN A 89 7.86 -23.34 1.40
CA GLN A 89 6.62 -24.05 1.59
C GLN A 89 6.28 -24.09 3.08
N ILE A 90 5.04 -23.76 3.42
CA ILE A 90 4.60 -23.65 4.81
C ILE A 90 3.43 -24.58 5.03
N LYS A 91 3.55 -25.41 6.06
CA LYS A 91 2.48 -26.24 6.57
C LYS A 91 2.05 -25.76 7.94
N LEU A 92 0.75 -25.72 8.16
CA LEU A 92 0.11 -25.45 9.45
C LEU A 92 -0.75 -26.67 9.80
N ASP A 93 -0.45 -27.32 10.91
CA ASP A 93 -1.09 -28.57 11.33
C ASP A 93 -1.10 -29.62 10.20
N ASP A 94 0.07 -29.86 9.60
CA ASP A 94 0.29 -30.75 8.45
C ASP A 94 -0.40 -30.34 7.13
N LYS A 95 -1.22 -29.31 7.14
CA LYS A 95 -1.87 -28.78 5.95
C LYS A 95 -0.99 -27.74 5.26
N LEU A 96 -0.74 -27.92 3.96
CA LEU A 96 -0.05 -26.92 3.15
C LEU A 96 -0.91 -25.66 3.05
N VAL A 97 -0.42 -24.54 3.60
CA VAL A 97 -1.14 -23.26 3.64
C VAL A 97 -0.54 -22.21 2.71
N ALA A 98 0.76 -22.30 2.43
CA ALA A 98 1.41 -21.38 1.49
C ALA A 98 2.57 -22.06 0.78
N THR A 99 2.77 -21.67 -0.49
CA THR A 99 3.96 -21.97 -1.28
C THR A 99 4.31 -20.72 -2.05
N HIS A 100 5.56 -20.26 -1.95
CA HIS A 100 6.04 -19.08 -2.65
C HIS A 100 7.36 -19.39 -3.35
N LEU A 101 7.45 -18.99 -4.63
CA LEU A 101 8.68 -19.04 -5.44
C LEU A 101 9.22 -17.61 -5.53
N TYR A 102 10.46 -17.44 -5.16
CA TYR A 102 11.10 -16.13 -5.08
C TYR A 102 11.77 -15.73 -6.39
N THR A 103 11.49 -14.52 -6.80
CA THR A 103 12.24 -13.87 -7.88
C THR A 103 13.54 -13.25 -7.34
N PRO A 104 14.56 -13.01 -8.19
CA PRO A 104 15.79 -12.34 -7.75
C PRO A 104 15.55 -10.96 -7.12
N LEU A 105 14.52 -10.23 -7.56
CA LEU A 105 14.17 -8.92 -7.00
C LEU A 105 13.58 -9.03 -5.58
N GLU A 106 12.75 -10.03 -5.33
CA GLU A 106 12.19 -10.29 -4.00
C GLU A 106 13.28 -10.72 -3.02
N VAL A 107 14.18 -11.62 -3.44
CA VAL A 107 15.34 -12.03 -2.65
C VAL A 107 16.22 -10.81 -2.31
N GLN A 108 16.47 -9.93 -3.29
CA GLN A 108 17.20 -8.70 -3.05
C GLN A 108 16.49 -7.76 -2.05
N ALA A 109 15.16 -7.70 -2.09
CA ALA A 109 14.38 -6.92 -1.13
C ALA A 109 14.49 -7.50 0.28
N LEU A 110 14.43 -8.83 0.43
CA LEU A 110 14.65 -9.51 1.72
C LEU A 110 16.06 -9.23 2.26
N HIS A 111 17.11 -9.29 1.43
CA HIS A 111 18.48 -8.96 1.83
C HIS A 111 18.68 -7.51 2.28
N ARG A 112 17.80 -6.60 1.87
CA ARG A 112 17.76 -5.19 2.34
C ARG A 112 16.99 -5.00 3.64
N GLY A 113 16.58 -6.09 4.28
CA GLY A 113 15.76 -6.05 5.50
C GLY A 113 14.26 -6.02 5.23
N GLY A 114 13.83 -6.34 4.01
CA GLY A 114 12.42 -6.53 3.71
C GLY A 114 11.83 -7.71 4.46
N VAL A 115 10.55 -7.60 4.83
CA VAL A 115 9.78 -8.67 5.44
C VAL A 115 8.56 -8.92 4.56
N GLN A 116 8.41 -10.16 4.11
CA GLN A 116 7.28 -10.55 3.27
C GLN A 116 6.24 -11.31 4.07
N ARG A 117 4.99 -10.88 3.97
CA ARG A 117 3.85 -11.63 4.48
C ARG A 117 3.47 -12.70 3.45
N VAL A 118 3.65 -13.98 3.82
CA VAL A 118 3.41 -15.11 2.92
C VAL A 118 2.07 -15.79 3.15
N PHE A 119 1.47 -15.60 4.34
CA PHE A 119 0.17 -16.18 4.67
C PHE A 119 -0.56 -15.34 5.71
N VAL A 120 -1.87 -15.23 5.54
CA VAL A 120 -2.82 -14.76 6.56
C VAL A 120 -3.99 -15.73 6.56
N GLY A 121 -4.44 -16.12 7.72
CA GLY A 121 -5.57 -17.05 7.86
C GLY A 121 -6.17 -16.99 9.25
N ASN A 122 -7.21 -17.79 9.43
CA ASN A 122 -7.88 -17.97 10.70
C ASN A 122 -7.48 -19.30 11.32
N LEU A 123 -7.16 -19.26 12.60
CA LEU A 123 -6.77 -20.41 13.39
C LEU A 123 -7.54 -20.41 14.71
N ARG A 124 -8.08 -21.55 15.09
CA ARG A 124 -8.80 -21.68 16.37
C ARG A 124 -7.83 -21.58 17.53
N ALA A 125 -8.35 -21.26 18.72
CA ALA A 125 -7.55 -21.34 19.94
C ALA A 125 -7.13 -22.80 20.20
N GLY A 126 -5.88 -22.99 20.62
CA GLY A 126 -5.31 -24.30 20.92
C GLY A 126 -3.83 -24.39 20.56
N LYS A 127 -3.29 -25.61 20.66
CA LYS A 127 -1.92 -25.94 20.26
C LYS A 127 -1.85 -26.23 18.78
N HIS A 128 -0.91 -25.61 18.11
CA HIS A 128 -0.70 -25.70 16.67
C HIS A 128 0.76 -25.86 16.33
N GLN A 129 1.05 -26.41 15.16
CA GLN A 129 2.40 -26.61 14.67
C GLN A 129 2.58 -25.93 13.31
N VAL A 130 3.64 -25.15 13.17
CA VAL A 130 4.10 -24.63 11.88
C VAL A 130 5.36 -25.35 11.47
N ALA A 131 5.37 -25.89 10.25
CA ALA A 131 6.55 -26.45 9.60
C ALA A 131 6.82 -25.65 8.32
N ALA A 132 8.02 -25.09 8.22
CA ALA A 132 8.46 -24.37 7.04
C ALA A 132 9.60 -25.13 6.36
N PHE A 133 9.51 -25.25 5.04
CA PHE A 133 10.54 -25.88 4.21
C PHE A 133 11.08 -24.82 3.25
N PHE A 134 12.39 -24.65 3.30
CA PHE A 134 13.13 -23.71 2.48
C PHE A 134 13.93 -24.45 1.44
N THR A 135 13.87 -24.05 0.19
CA THR A 135 14.75 -24.53 -0.87
C THR A 135 15.52 -23.36 -1.47
N GLY A 136 16.74 -23.61 -1.87
CA GLY A 136 17.59 -22.58 -2.47
C GLY A 136 19.00 -23.10 -2.66
N ARG A 137 19.87 -22.20 -3.09
CA ARG A 137 21.30 -22.50 -3.30
C ARG A 137 22.12 -22.03 -2.13
N GLY A 138 22.92 -22.94 -1.61
CA GLY A 138 23.89 -22.66 -0.57
C GLY A 138 25.29 -22.38 -1.11
N PRO A 139 26.30 -22.38 -0.21
CA PRO A 139 27.71 -22.24 -0.60
C PRO A 139 28.12 -23.27 -1.66
N HIS A 140 28.93 -22.84 -2.62
CA HIS A 140 29.37 -23.67 -3.74
C HIS A 140 28.28 -24.16 -4.67
N GLN A 141 27.18 -23.41 -4.82
CA GLN A 141 26.05 -23.71 -5.71
C GLN A 141 25.37 -25.05 -5.41
N ARG A 142 25.41 -25.50 -4.17
CA ARG A 142 24.75 -26.74 -3.75
C ARG A 142 23.29 -26.47 -3.43
N ASP A 143 22.43 -27.36 -3.90
CA ASP A 143 21.02 -27.33 -3.54
C ASP A 143 20.84 -27.57 -2.03
N TYR A 144 20.16 -26.66 -1.40
CA TYR A 144 19.79 -26.73 0.00
C TYR A 144 18.29 -26.90 0.14
N LYS A 145 17.91 -27.94 0.89
CA LYS A 145 16.54 -28.11 1.37
C LYS A 145 16.59 -28.27 2.87
N ARG A 146 15.98 -27.34 3.60
CA ARG A 146 15.93 -27.34 5.05
C ARG A 146 14.50 -27.13 5.54
N GLY A 147 14.17 -27.74 6.68
CA GLY A 147 12.91 -27.54 7.36
C GLY A 147 13.15 -27.03 8.78
N ALA A 148 12.28 -26.17 9.23
CA ALA A 148 12.17 -25.73 10.61
C ALA A 148 10.74 -25.94 11.07
N THR A 149 10.56 -26.36 12.32
CA THR A 149 9.24 -26.63 12.91
C THR A 149 9.17 -26.00 14.27
N ILE A 150 8.02 -25.41 14.59
CA ILE A 150 7.72 -24.87 15.92
C ILE A 150 6.29 -25.22 16.33
N GLU A 151 6.11 -25.53 17.58
CA GLU A 151 4.81 -25.59 18.21
C GLU A 151 4.52 -24.30 18.96
N PHE A 152 3.29 -23.82 18.88
CA PHE A 152 2.86 -22.62 19.56
C PHE A 152 1.41 -22.75 20.03
N GLU A 153 1.05 -21.94 21.00
CA GLU A 153 -0.31 -21.87 21.51
C GLU A 153 -1.00 -20.61 20.98
N LYS A 154 -2.14 -20.78 20.32
CA LYS A 154 -3.03 -19.74 19.85
C LYS A 154 -4.08 -19.47 20.92
N GLY A 155 -4.09 -18.26 21.44
CA GLY A 155 -5.14 -17.73 22.29
C GLY A 155 -6.17 -16.92 21.51
N THR A 156 -6.78 -15.95 22.20
CA THR A 156 -7.76 -14.99 21.63
C THR A 156 -7.12 -13.78 20.96
N GLU A 157 -5.79 -13.67 20.98
CA GLU A 157 -5.06 -12.58 20.36
C GLU A 157 -4.51 -13.01 18.99
N PRO A 158 -4.28 -12.07 18.05
CA PRO A 158 -3.62 -12.40 16.80
C PRO A 158 -2.21 -12.97 17.07
N ARG A 159 -1.78 -13.89 16.24
CA ARG A 159 -0.42 -14.46 16.31
C ARG A 159 0.35 -14.19 15.04
N TYR A 160 1.56 -13.72 15.23
CA TYR A 160 2.51 -13.43 14.16
C TYR A 160 3.69 -14.38 14.29
N ILE A 161 4.02 -15.07 13.20
CA ILE A 161 5.14 -16.01 13.17
C ILE A 161 6.11 -15.58 12.08
N GLU A 162 7.32 -15.31 12.48
CA GLU A 162 8.41 -14.94 11.58
C GLU A 162 9.27 -16.15 11.27
N LEU A 163 9.42 -16.43 9.99
CA LEU A 163 10.34 -17.41 9.42
C LEU A 163 11.62 -16.67 9.06
N ARG A 164 12.63 -16.76 9.92
CA ARG A 164 13.87 -16.02 9.75
C ARG A 164 14.97 -16.91 9.19
N ILE A 165 15.61 -16.46 8.14
CA ILE A 165 16.79 -17.06 7.55
C ILE A 165 18.00 -16.23 7.98
N LYS A 166 18.96 -16.86 8.68
CA LYS A 166 20.18 -16.21 9.17
C LYS A 166 21.41 -16.89 8.61
N ASP A 167 22.44 -16.11 8.31
CA ASP A 167 23.76 -16.64 8.03
C ASP A 167 24.59 -16.71 9.30
N THR A 168 24.89 -17.91 9.72
CA THR A 168 25.81 -18.12 10.85
C THR A 168 27.23 -18.23 10.33
N GLN A 169 27.95 -17.11 10.41
CA GLN A 169 29.36 -17.03 9.94
C GLN A 169 30.26 -18.08 10.58
N ALA A 170 29.97 -18.47 11.82
CA ALA A 170 30.73 -19.50 12.52
C ALA A 170 30.61 -20.91 11.90
N LYS A 171 29.48 -21.20 11.26
CA LYS A 171 29.22 -22.51 10.66
C LYS A 171 29.28 -22.51 9.13
N LEU A 172 29.43 -21.36 8.49
CA LEU A 172 29.34 -21.14 7.04
C LEU A 172 28.10 -21.82 6.41
N GLN A 173 26.99 -21.83 7.13
CA GLN A 173 25.74 -22.46 6.72
C GLN A 173 24.55 -21.57 7.10
N PRO A 174 23.50 -21.52 6.28
CA PRO A 174 22.27 -20.85 6.64
C PRO A 174 21.59 -21.56 7.81
N GLU A 175 21.08 -20.80 8.76
CA GLU A 175 20.27 -21.24 9.88
C GLU A 175 18.85 -20.73 9.74
N PHE A 176 17.88 -21.60 10.01
CA PHE A 176 16.46 -21.30 9.85
C PHE A 176 15.81 -21.29 11.23
N GLU A 177 15.24 -20.15 11.58
CA GLU A 177 14.59 -19.93 12.88
C GLU A 177 13.12 -19.57 12.68
N LEU A 178 12.28 -20.09 13.56
CA LEU A 178 10.89 -19.70 13.66
C LEU A 178 10.69 -18.94 14.97
N LYS A 179 10.14 -17.73 14.89
CA LYS A 179 9.88 -16.88 16.05
C LYS A 179 8.40 -16.55 16.12
N VAL A 180 7.79 -16.76 17.27
CA VAL A 180 6.40 -16.40 17.55
C VAL A 180 6.38 -15.09 18.33
N TRP A 181 5.50 -14.17 17.92
CA TRP A 181 5.30 -12.87 18.53
C TRP A 181 3.91 -12.79 19.19
#